data_36b84ded90d1cbc0ddd56cd31561581f
#
_entry.id   36b84ded90d1cbc0ddd56cd31561581f
#
_cell.length_a   1.000
_cell.length_b   1.000
_cell.length_c   1.000
_cell.angle_alpha   90.00
_cell.angle_beta   90.00
_cell.angle_gamma   90.00
#
_symmetry.space_group_name_H-M   'P 1'
#
loop_
_entity.id
_entity.type
_entity.pdbx_description
1 polymer ?
#
loop_
_entity_poly.entity_id
_entity_poly.type
_entity_poly.pdbx_seq_one_letter_code
_entity_poly.pdbx_strand_id
1 'polypeptide(L)'
;MLIPKGRVTTYGAIANYLGTKMSARMVGWAMNAAHNLEDVPAHRVVNRKGLLTGKHHFDGTNLMQQLLESEGIVVEDNQIINFEDVFWDPQMKF
;
A
#
# COMPACT_ATOMS: atom_id res chain seq x y z
N MET A 1 5.73 1.01 10.65
CA MET A 1 6.10 1.20 9.23
C MET A 1 5.76 2.60 8.81
N LEU A 2 6.70 3.28 8.19
CA LEU A 2 6.57 4.72 7.93
C LEU A 2 6.50 5.03 6.43
N ILE A 3 5.46 4.56 5.77
CA ILE A 3 5.23 4.94 4.37
C ILE A 3 4.79 6.40 4.35
N PRO A 4 5.54 7.29 3.70
CA PRO A 4 5.19 8.72 3.73
C PRO A 4 3.85 9.01 3.10
N LYS A 5 3.19 10.06 3.57
CA LYS A 5 1.97 10.56 2.96
C LYS A 5 2.25 10.94 1.51
N GLY A 6 1.36 10.58 0.61
CA GLY A 6 1.54 10.84 -0.82
C GLY A 6 2.42 9.82 -1.53
N ARG A 7 2.79 8.75 -0.85
CA ARG A 7 3.57 7.66 -1.42
C ARG A 7 2.89 6.33 -1.19
N VAL A 8 3.23 5.35 -2.01
CA VAL A 8 2.71 3.98 -1.87
C VAL A 8 3.86 2.99 -1.96
N THR A 9 3.65 1.81 -1.40
CA THR A 9 4.61 0.71 -1.57
C THR A 9 3.84 -0.55 -1.94
N THR A 10 4.55 -1.65 -2.11
CA THR A 10 3.94 -2.91 -2.51
C THR A 10 4.16 -3.97 -1.44
N TYR A 11 3.33 -5.00 -1.49
CA TYR A 11 3.50 -6.15 -0.57
C TYR A 11 4.88 -6.78 -0.76
N GLY A 12 5.35 -6.88 -2.01
CA GLY A 12 6.68 -7.43 -2.28
C GLY A 12 7.81 -6.59 -1.74
N ALA A 13 7.71 -5.26 -1.85
CA ALA A 13 8.73 -4.36 -1.31
C ALA A 13 8.82 -4.47 0.20
N ILE A 14 7.68 -4.60 0.88
CA ILE A 14 7.64 -4.79 2.32
C ILE A 14 8.29 -6.14 2.68
N ALA A 15 7.95 -7.19 1.94
CA ALA A 15 8.52 -8.51 2.18
C ALA A 15 10.04 -8.50 2.07
N ASN A 16 10.56 -7.83 1.03
CA ASN A 16 12.00 -7.71 0.84
C ASN A 16 12.66 -6.95 1.98
N TYR A 17 12.00 -5.92 2.47
CA TYR A 17 12.52 -5.13 3.58
C TYR A 17 12.59 -5.94 4.88
N LEU A 18 11.57 -6.77 5.12
CA LEU A 18 11.47 -7.55 6.35
C LEU A 18 12.37 -8.78 6.36
N GLY A 19 12.82 -9.23 5.20
CA GLY A 19 13.80 -10.29 5.12
C GLY A 19 13.35 -11.49 4.33
N THR A 20 14.25 -12.46 4.20
CA THR A 20 14.11 -13.58 3.27
C THR A 20 12.99 -14.56 3.62
N LYS A 21 12.52 -14.57 4.85
CA LYS A 21 11.48 -15.52 5.28
C LYS A 21 10.07 -15.00 5.08
N MET A 22 9.95 -13.75 4.67
CA MET A 22 8.64 -13.14 4.41
C MET A 22 8.35 -13.17 2.93
N SER A 23 7.11 -13.48 2.58
CA SER A 23 6.63 -13.39 1.21
C SER A 23 5.62 -12.26 1.09
N ALA A 24 5.38 -11.79 -0.14
CA ALA A 24 4.34 -10.79 -0.39
C ALA A 24 2.99 -11.27 0.12
N ARG A 25 2.71 -12.56 -0.01
CA ARG A 25 1.46 -13.15 0.47
C ARG A 25 1.33 -13.04 1.99
N MET A 26 2.40 -13.30 2.73
CA MET A 26 2.39 -13.20 4.18
C MET A 26 2.21 -11.75 4.61
N VAL A 27 2.83 -10.81 3.91
CA VAL A 27 2.64 -9.39 4.17
C VAL A 27 1.18 -9.01 3.95
N GLY A 28 0.56 -9.54 2.89
CA GLY A 28 -0.85 -9.29 2.63
C GLY A 28 -1.74 -9.76 3.79
N TRP A 29 -1.48 -10.93 4.32
CA TRP A 29 -2.21 -11.43 5.48
C TRP A 29 -2.03 -10.53 6.70
N ALA A 30 -0.80 -10.10 6.96
CA ALA A 30 -0.52 -9.22 8.09
C ALA A 30 -1.22 -7.86 7.92
N MET A 31 -1.24 -7.32 6.72
CA MET A 31 -1.92 -6.06 6.44
C MET A 31 -3.43 -6.18 6.61
N ASN A 32 -4.01 -7.33 6.23
CA ASN A 32 -5.44 -7.56 6.44
C ASN A 32 -5.79 -7.55 7.93
N ALA A 33 -4.94 -8.14 8.75
CA ALA A 33 -5.17 -8.15 10.19
C ALA A 33 -4.98 -6.77 10.82
N ALA A 34 -4.18 -5.91 10.20
CA ALA A 34 -3.80 -4.63 10.75
C ALA A 34 -4.58 -3.43 10.18
N HIS A 35 -5.51 -3.65 9.25
CA HIS A 35 -6.15 -2.53 8.55
C HIS A 35 -6.97 -1.61 9.45
N ASN A 36 -7.36 -2.08 10.62
CA ASN A 36 -8.11 -1.26 11.58
C ASN A 36 -7.21 -0.47 12.53
N LEU A 37 -5.90 -0.66 12.46
CA LEU A 37 -4.98 0.02 13.36
C LEU A 37 -4.60 1.38 12.77
N GLU A 38 -4.76 2.44 13.56
CA GLU A 38 -4.51 3.79 13.10
C GLU A 38 -3.06 4.02 12.67
N ASP A 39 -2.12 3.31 13.31
CA ASP A 39 -0.70 3.49 13.05
C ASP A 39 -0.23 2.80 11.77
N VAL A 40 -1.08 2.01 11.15
CA VAL A 40 -0.70 1.23 9.96
C VAL A 40 -1.35 1.84 8.73
N PRO A 41 -0.55 2.45 7.82
CA PRO A 41 -1.12 3.09 6.62
C PRO A 41 -1.44 2.05 5.55
N ALA A 42 -2.40 1.18 5.83
CA ALA A 42 -2.73 0.07 4.93
C ALA A 42 -3.20 0.54 3.56
N HIS A 43 -3.78 1.74 3.46
CA HIS A 43 -4.22 2.29 2.18
C HIS A 43 -3.05 2.62 1.26
N ARG A 44 -1.83 2.69 1.78
CA ARG A 44 -0.63 2.99 1.00
C ARG A 44 0.11 1.74 0.53
N VAL A 45 -0.53 0.57 0.64
CA VAL A 45 0.06 -0.69 0.17
C VAL A 45 -0.79 -1.24 -0.96
N VAL A 46 -0.17 -1.40 -2.12
CA VAL A 46 -0.84 -1.86 -3.34
C VAL A 46 -0.05 -3.04 -3.92
N ASN A 47 -0.56 -3.64 -4.99
CA ASN A 47 0.20 -4.71 -5.63
C ASN A 47 1.29 -4.11 -6.53
N ARG A 48 2.13 -4.96 -7.11
CA ARG A 48 3.27 -4.52 -7.92
C ARG A 48 2.88 -3.73 -9.16
N LYS A 49 1.61 -3.79 -9.56
CA LYS A 49 1.10 -3.05 -10.71
C LYS A 49 0.39 -1.77 -10.31
N GLY A 50 0.38 -1.46 -9.02
CA GLY A 50 -0.33 -0.29 -8.52
C GLY A 50 -1.83 -0.49 -8.36
N LEU A 51 -2.31 -1.73 -8.40
CA LEU A 51 -3.73 -2.01 -8.24
C LEU A 51 -4.12 -2.03 -6.75
N LEU A 52 -5.30 -1.52 -6.46
CA LEU A 52 -5.84 -1.43 -5.10
C LEU A 52 -6.47 -2.76 -4.69
N THR A 53 -5.67 -3.81 -4.63
CA THR A 53 -6.18 -5.15 -4.35
C THR A 53 -6.68 -5.34 -2.93
N GLY A 54 -6.24 -4.49 -2.00
CA GLY A 54 -6.67 -4.55 -0.60
C GLY A 54 -7.93 -3.77 -0.29
N LYS A 55 -8.58 -3.18 -1.29
CA LYS A 55 -9.72 -2.29 -1.05
C LYS A 55 -10.90 -2.96 -0.36
N HIS A 56 -11.03 -4.26 -0.51
CA HIS A 56 -12.13 -5.02 0.08
C HIS A 56 -12.04 -5.13 1.60
N HIS A 57 -10.90 -4.81 2.18
CA HIS A 57 -10.70 -4.85 3.61
C HIS A 57 -11.00 -3.52 4.30
N PHE A 58 -11.38 -2.51 3.53
CA PHE A 58 -11.75 -1.20 4.06
C PHE A 58 -13.26 -1.09 4.16
N ASP A 59 -13.73 -0.30 5.12
CA ASP A 59 -15.15 0.00 5.24
C ASP A 59 -15.59 0.86 4.07
N GLY A 60 -16.47 0.33 3.23
CA GLY A 60 -16.89 1.01 2.03
C GLY A 60 -16.00 0.70 0.85
N THR A 61 -16.60 0.64 -0.34
CA THR A 61 -15.92 0.16 -1.53
C THR A 61 -14.85 1.12 -2.05
N ASN A 62 -14.96 2.41 -1.70
CA ASN A 62 -14.07 3.44 -2.24
C ASN A 62 -13.18 4.09 -1.19
N LEU A 63 -13.20 3.60 0.03
CA LEU A 63 -12.45 4.27 1.11
C LEU A 63 -10.96 4.31 0.83
N MET A 64 -10.38 3.20 0.38
CA MET A 64 -8.96 3.15 0.07
C MET A 64 -8.60 4.18 -0.99
N GLN A 65 -9.39 4.25 -2.06
CA GLN A 65 -9.17 5.23 -3.12
C GLN A 65 -9.31 6.65 -2.60
N GLN A 66 -10.34 6.91 -1.80
CA GLN A 66 -10.55 8.25 -1.25
C GLN A 66 -9.38 8.70 -0.38
N LEU A 67 -8.85 7.80 0.42
CA LEU A 67 -7.69 8.12 1.27
C LEU A 67 -6.46 8.45 0.42
N LEU A 68 -6.20 7.67 -0.63
CA LEU A 68 -5.09 7.94 -1.53
C LEU A 68 -5.27 9.25 -2.27
N GLU A 69 -6.48 9.52 -2.75
CA GLU A 69 -6.75 10.76 -3.47
C GLU A 69 -6.61 11.99 -2.57
N SER A 70 -6.95 11.85 -1.29
CA SER A 70 -6.76 12.94 -0.32
C SER A 70 -5.30 13.28 -0.13
N GLU A 71 -4.40 12.37 -0.49
CA GLU A 71 -2.96 12.58 -0.40
C GLU A 71 -2.34 13.02 -1.73
N GLY A 72 -3.17 13.28 -2.74
CA GLY A 72 -2.69 13.75 -4.03
C GLY A 72 -2.37 12.65 -5.04
N ILE A 73 -2.71 11.40 -4.72
CA ILE A 73 -2.46 10.27 -5.62
C ILE A 73 -3.66 10.11 -6.55
N VAL A 74 -3.40 9.94 -7.84
CA VAL A 74 -4.45 9.80 -8.84
C VAL A 74 -4.73 8.32 -9.08
N VAL A 75 -6.00 7.92 -8.97
CA VAL A 75 -6.44 6.55 -9.15
C VAL A 75 -7.48 6.50 -10.26
N GLU A 76 -7.29 5.62 -11.25
CA GLU A 76 -8.28 5.36 -12.32
C GLU A 76 -8.39 3.85 -12.51
N ASP A 77 -9.62 3.37 -12.64
CA ASP A 77 -9.89 1.95 -12.82
C ASP A 77 -9.22 1.08 -11.79
N ASN A 78 -9.26 1.52 -10.52
CA ASN A 78 -8.70 0.78 -9.39
C ASN A 78 -7.17 0.65 -9.46
N GLN A 79 -6.51 1.52 -10.21
CA GLN A 79 -5.07 1.49 -10.40
C GLN A 79 -4.47 2.87 -10.24
N ILE A 80 -3.31 2.95 -9.58
CA ILE A 80 -2.59 4.21 -9.44
C ILE A 80 -2.00 4.57 -10.80
N ILE A 81 -2.25 5.79 -11.26
CA ILE A 81 -1.77 6.26 -12.56
C ILE A 81 -0.29 6.52 -12.42
N ASN A 82 0.40 7.22 -12.18
CA ASN A 82 1.84 7.43 -12.15
C ASN A 82 2.51 6.67 -11.01
N PHE A 83 2.30 5.36 -10.98
CA PHE A 83 2.78 4.51 -9.91
C PHE A 83 4.27 4.69 -9.64
N GLU A 84 5.09 4.76 -10.69
CA GLU A 84 6.54 4.90 -10.53
C GLU A 84 6.94 6.17 -9.80
N ASP A 85 6.17 7.23 -9.97
CA ASP A 85 6.48 8.52 -9.34
C ASP A 85 6.17 8.52 -7.85
N VAL A 86 5.21 7.70 -7.41
CA VAL A 86 4.79 7.68 -6.02
C VAL A 86 5.25 6.44 -5.27
N PHE A 87 5.90 5.52 -5.95
CA PHE A 87 6.41 4.31 -5.32
C PHE A 87 7.53 4.66 -4.34
N TRP A 88 7.44 4.05 -3.16
CA TRP A 88 8.42 4.22 -2.10
C TRP A 88 8.95 2.85 -1.70
N ASP A 89 10.26 2.67 -1.74
CA ASP A 89 10.89 1.42 -1.39
C ASP A 89 11.43 1.51 0.04
N PRO A 90 10.92 0.70 0.97
CA PRO A 90 11.39 0.77 2.36
C PRO A 90 12.86 0.44 2.55
N GLN A 91 13.49 -0.21 1.58
CA GLN A 91 14.92 -0.50 1.65
C GLN A 91 15.78 0.70 1.27
N MET A 92 15.21 1.67 0.57
CA MET A 92 15.93 2.88 0.19
C MET A 92 15.78 3.89 1.31
N LYS A 93 16.87 4.22 1.94
CA LYS A 93 16.86 5.17 3.05
C LYS A 93 17.15 6.57 2.54
N PHE A 94 16.29 7.46 2.82
CA PHE A 94 16.52 8.88 2.52
C PHE A 94 16.28 9.72 3.71
#